data_d8a9d76cb918dbfd44d2e541300572a3
#
_entry.id   d8a9d76cb918dbfd44d2e541300572a3
#
_cell.length_a   1.000
_cell.length_b   1.000
_cell.length_c   1.000
_cell.angle_alpha   90.00
_cell.angle_beta   90.00
_cell.angle_gamma   90.00
#
_symmetry.space_group_name_H-M   'P 1'
#
loop_
_entity.id
_entity.type
_entity.pdbx_description
1 polymer ?
#
loop_
_entity_poly.entity_id
_entity_poly.type
_entity_poly.pdbx_seq_one_letter_code
_entity_poly.pdbx_strand_id
1 'polypeptide(L)'
;MQNDDRKPETVTAPSCETFGEYTIPDPHFSLSGIYFEESTNRFVRMPSEIAEKVNPGVKDVNSHTSGGRLRFTTDAKKIMLTVSCERLNPIYPPMSLPGRSGFTLLEETDRGYFHRASFLPPKPEFTAASDLPGEGMRKYILFFPTYNDVRSLKIGFPEGTTVEASKPLRPEVKPILYYGSSITQGGCTSRPDNTYESFIYKWNGIDFINLGFSGSALAEETISEYLATFDPSVFVVDYDHNTPNPEHLRATHYPLYKKFRDAHPDTPMLLISAPENDGETKKWLDRAAVVRETYERAIAEGDKNVYFIDGKELFEGVDRGSCTVDLSHPNDLGFWLFAKKVYAKLVEIDPIFR
;
A
#
# COMPACT_ATOMS: atom_id res chain seq x y z
N MET A 1 -13.27 5.74 40.86
CA MET A 1 -13.34 6.08 39.42
C MET A 1 -12.67 7.45 39.30
N GLN A 2 -11.41 7.45 38.87
CA GLN A 2 -10.70 8.70 38.56
C GLN A 2 -11.05 9.05 37.12
N ASN A 3 -11.61 10.24 36.90
CA ASN A 3 -11.85 10.79 35.57
C ASN A 3 -10.51 10.98 34.87
N ASP A 4 -10.30 10.28 33.78
CA ASP A 4 -9.17 10.47 32.90
C ASP A 4 -9.51 11.63 31.92
N ASP A 5 -9.19 12.85 32.36
CA ASP A 5 -9.36 14.07 31.57
C ASP A 5 -8.25 14.24 30.52
N ARG A 6 -7.87 13.17 29.80
CA ARG A 6 -7.02 13.31 28.61
C ARG A 6 -7.82 13.93 27.48
N LYS A 7 -7.85 15.27 27.46
CA LYS A 7 -8.24 16.01 26.25
C LYS A 7 -7.30 15.61 25.12
N PRO A 8 -7.78 15.46 23.88
CA PRO A 8 -6.89 15.34 22.72
C PRO A 8 -5.97 16.56 22.75
N GLU A 9 -4.65 16.32 22.70
CA GLU A 9 -3.66 17.40 22.61
C GLU A 9 -4.00 18.26 21.40
N THR A 10 -4.47 19.46 21.68
CA THR A 10 -4.60 20.51 20.67
C THR A 10 -3.20 20.78 20.15
N VAL A 11 -2.98 20.58 18.85
CA VAL A 11 -1.77 21.01 18.17
C VAL A 11 -1.58 22.50 18.45
N THR A 12 -0.73 22.81 19.40
CA THR A 12 -0.33 24.20 19.70
C THR A 12 0.43 24.72 18.51
N ALA A 13 0.10 25.95 18.08
CA ALA A 13 0.90 26.65 17.08
C ALA A 13 2.38 26.64 17.50
N PRO A 14 3.31 26.42 16.57
CA PRO A 14 4.72 26.29 16.89
C PRO A 14 5.23 27.55 17.63
N SER A 15 5.94 27.34 18.72
CA SER A 15 6.84 28.32 19.30
C SER A 15 7.72 28.94 18.20
N CYS A 16 8.29 30.11 18.40
CA CYS A 16 9.15 30.88 17.48
C CYS A 16 10.36 30.14 16.83
N GLU A 17 10.25 28.83 16.58
CA GLU A 17 11.26 28.04 15.87
C GLU A 17 11.11 28.29 14.37
N THR A 18 12.21 28.68 13.72
CA THR A 18 12.30 28.80 12.26
C THR A 18 12.51 27.41 11.69
N PHE A 19 11.74 27.06 10.65
CA PHE A 19 11.83 25.79 9.95
C PHE A 19 12.37 25.99 8.55
N GLY A 20 13.39 25.19 8.19
CA GLY A 20 13.77 24.96 6.80
C GLY A 20 12.78 24.00 6.17
N GLU A 21 12.20 24.34 5.01
CA GLU A 21 11.20 23.53 4.32
C GLU A 21 11.77 22.89 3.05
N TYR A 22 11.44 21.64 2.82
CA TYR A 22 11.72 20.86 1.60
C TYR A 22 10.41 20.54 0.89
N THR A 23 10.32 20.84 -0.40
CA THR A 23 9.16 20.49 -1.24
C THR A 23 9.43 19.14 -1.91
N ILE A 24 8.59 18.15 -1.67
CA ILE A 24 8.75 16.79 -2.21
C ILE A 24 8.18 16.72 -3.63
N PRO A 25 8.91 16.11 -4.60
CA PRO A 25 10.20 15.40 -4.45
C PRO A 25 11.41 16.33 -4.24
N ASP A 26 12.34 15.90 -3.42
CA ASP A 26 13.56 16.63 -3.08
C ASP A 26 14.72 15.62 -2.88
N PRO A 27 15.97 15.91 -3.29
CA PRO A 27 17.09 14.97 -3.22
C PRO A 27 17.50 14.54 -1.80
N HIS A 28 17.09 15.28 -0.75
CA HIS A 28 17.32 14.87 0.64
C HIS A 28 16.37 13.74 1.10
N PHE A 29 15.51 13.24 0.20
CA PHE A 29 14.54 12.19 0.49
C PHE A 29 14.53 11.12 -0.60
N SER A 30 14.28 9.88 -0.21
CA SER A 30 14.04 8.77 -1.14
C SER A 30 12.55 8.47 -1.21
N LEU A 31 11.91 8.79 -2.34
CA LEU A 31 10.51 8.51 -2.62
C LEU A 31 10.37 7.14 -3.31
N SER A 32 9.47 6.28 -2.84
CA SER A 32 9.17 4.97 -3.40
C SER A 32 7.67 4.72 -3.51
N GLY A 33 7.28 3.85 -4.43
CA GLY A 33 5.90 3.38 -4.62
C GLY A 33 4.96 4.34 -5.35
N ILE A 34 5.31 5.61 -5.44
CA ILE A 34 4.62 6.68 -6.17
C ILE A 34 5.64 7.63 -6.77
N TYR A 35 5.21 8.49 -7.69
CA TYR A 35 6.02 9.60 -8.19
C TYR A 35 5.17 10.85 -8.41
N PHE A 36 5.82 12.00 -8.45
CA PHE A 36 5.16 13.26 -8.76
C PHE A 36 5.06 13.43 -10.27
N GLU A 37 3.86 13.61 -10.77
CA GLU A 37 3.58 13.83 -12.18
C GLU A 37 3.29 15.32 -12.44
N GLU A 38 4.23 16.01 -13.07
CA GLU A 38 4.15 17.47 -13.30
C GLU A 38 2.93 17.85 -14.15
N SER A 39 2.58 17.03 -15.15
CA SER A 39 1.46 17.30 -16.05
C SER A 39 0.11 17.37 -15.34
N THR A 40 -0.05 16.63 -14.24
CA THR A 40 -1.27 16.61 -13.43
C THR A 40 -1.11 17.33 -12.09
N ASN A 41 0.12 17.77 -11.77
CA ASN A 41 0.48 18.45 -10.53
C ASN A 41 0.03 17.69 -9.27
N ARG A 42 0.35 16.39 -9.23
CA ARG A 42 0.03 15.51 -8.09
C ARG A 42 0.92 14.26 -8.05
N PHE A 43 0.92 13.56 -6.92
CA PHE A 43 1.50 12.24 -6.83
C PHE A 43 0.54 11.20 -7.43
N VAL A 44 1.09 10.26 -8.18
CA VAL A 44 0.35 9.17 -8.85
C VAL A 44 1.08 7.84 -8.70
N ARG A 45 0.36 6.73 -8.90
CA ARG A 45 0.90 5.37 -8.84
C ARG A 45 1.31 4.81 -10.20
N MET A 46 0.66 5.30 -11.26
CA MET A 46 0.98 4.98 -12.65
C MET A 46 0.79 6.21 -13.54
N PRO A 47 1.36 6.27 -14.78
CA PRO A 47 1.15 7.38 -15.68
C PRO A 47 -0.34 7.66 -15.91
N SER A 48 -0.77 8.92 -15.72
CA SER A 48 -2.17 9.30 -15.86
C SER A 48 -2.71 9.01 -17.26
N GLU A 49 -1.89 9.15 -18.29
CA GLU A 49 -2.26 8.83 -19.69
C GLU A 49 -2.57 7.34 -19.92
N ILE A 50 -1.97 6.44 -19.13
CA ILE A 50 -2.27 5.01 -19.13
C ILE A 50 -3.53 4.76 -18.31
N ALA A 51 -3.62 5.32 -17.09
CA ALA A 51 -4.78 5.18 -16.22
C ALA A 51 -6.09 5.58 -16.92
N GLU A 52 -6.06 6.66 -17.71
CA GLU A 52 -7.19 7.13 -18.51
C GLU A 52 -7.68 6.13 -19.57
N LYS A 53 -6.78 5.32 -20.10
CA LYS A 53 -7.09 4.29 -21.13
C LYS A 53 -7.57 2.99 -20.53
N VAL A 54 -7.34 2.74 -19.24
CA VAL A 54 -7.78 1.52 -18.55
C VAL A 54 -9.29 1.56 -18.35
N ASN A 55 -9.74 2.36 -17.39
CA ASN A 55 -11.17 2.61 -17.13
C ASN A 55 -11.36 3.86 -16.25
N PRO A 56 -12.58 4.43 -16.17
CA PRO A 56 -12.83 5.63 -15.36
C PRO A 56 -12.49 5.49 -13.88
N GLY A 57 -12.66 4.30 -13.29
CA GLY A 57 -12.37 4.07 -11.89
C GLY A 57 -10.87 4.03 -11.62
N VAL A 58 -10.08 3.39 -12.47
CA VAL A 58 -8.59 3.41 -12.38
C VAL A 58 -8.09 4.85 -12.53
N LYS A 59 -8.62 5.61 -13.49
CA LYS A 59 -8.31 7.04 -13.65
C LYS A 59 -8.55 7.81 -12.35
N ASP A 60 -9.71 7.61 -11.72
CA ASP A 60 -10.11 8.35 -10.49
C ASP A 60 -9.19 8.01 -9.31
N VAL A 61 -8.92 6.71 -9.07
CA VAL A 61 -8.15 6.28 -7.90
C VAL A 61 -6.62 6.23 -8.13
N ASN A 62 -6.13 6.53 -9.33
CA ASN A 62 -4.69 6.56 -9.63
C ASN A 62 -3.91 7.59 -8.80
N SER A 63 -4.57 8.69 -8.47
CA SER A 63 -4.01 9.75 -7.61
C SER A 63 -4.06 9.42 -6.11
N HIS A 64 -4.73 8.35 -5.70
CA HIS A 64 -4.63 7.87 -4.32
C HIS A 64 -3.24 7.29 -4.09
N THR A 65 -2.57 7.79 -3.05
CA THR A 65 -1.13 7.57 -2.85
C THR A 65 -0.78 6.27 -2.11
N SER A 66 -1.65 5.26 -2.17
CA SER A 66 -1.40 3.97 -1.52
C SER A 66 -0.05 3.37 -1.93
N GLY A 67 0.68 2.87 -0.94
CA GLY A 67 2.03 2.34 -1.14
C GLY A 67 3.12 3.42 -1.24
N GLY A 68 2.77 4.72 -1.24
CA GLY A 68 3.75 5.81 -1.20
C GLY A 68 4.55 5.83 0.09
N ARG A 69 5.88 5.93 -0.04
CA ARG A 69 6.82 5.95 1.09
C ARG A 69 7.93 6.97 0.84
N LEU A 70 8.24 7.75 1.86
CA LEU A 70 9.34 8.71 1.82
C LEU A 70 10.33 8.38 2.94
N ARG A 71 11.59 8.10 2.59
CA ARG A 71 12.65 7.72 3.53
C ARG A 71 13.67 8.83 3.67
N PHE A 72 14.09 9.09 4.89
CA PHE A 72 15.13 10.08 5.22
C PHE A 72 15.80 9.76 6.56
N THR A 73 16.93 10.41 6.78
CA THR A 73 17.66 10.37 8.05
C THR A 73 17.83 11.80 8.54
N THR A 74 17.62 12.03 9.83
CA THR A 74 17.78 13.37 10.44
C THR A 74 18.11 13.29 11.93
N ASP A 75 18.78 14.32 12.44
CA ASP A 75 19.01 14.56 13.86
C ASP A 75 17.94 15.51 14.49
N ALA A 76 16.98 15.94 13.68
CA ALA A 76 15.92 16.86 14.11
C ALA A 76 15.14 16.33 15.32
N LYS A 77 14.73 17.26 16.20
CA LYS A 77 13.88 16.98 17.36
C LYS A 77 12.39 17.21 17.07
N LYS A 78 12.08 17.74 15.90
CA LYS A 78 10.71 18.03 15.45
C LYS A 78 10.61 17.91 13.94
N ILE A 79 9.45 17.50 13.47
CA ILE A 79 9.07 17.47 12.07
C ILE A 79 7.75 18.20 11.86
N MET A 80 7.63 18.88 10.74
CA MET A 80 6.39 19.55 10.33
C MET A 80 6.05 19.10 8.90
N LEU A 81 4.78 18.75 8.67
CA LEU A 81 4.24 18.47 7.35
C LEU A 81 3.26 19.56 6.96
N THR A 82 3.44 20.13 5.76
CA THR A 82 2.45 20.97 5.09
C THR A 82 1.97 20.25 3.85
N VAL A 83 0.68 19.96 3.78
CA VAL A 83 0.07 19.10 2.76
C VAL A 83 -1.07 19.84 2.08
N SER A 84 -1.19 19.66 0.76
CA SER A 84 -2.36 20.04 -0.03
C SER A 84 -2.91 18.84 -0.78
N CYS A 85 -4.21 18.62 -0.64
CA CYS A 85 -5.03 17.64 -1.36
C CYS A 85 -6.08 18.37 -2.17
N GLU A 86 -6.68 17.74 -3.19
CA GLU A 86 -7.81 18.34 -3.90
C GLU A 86 -9.03 18.48 -2.99
N ARG A 87 -9.32 17.38 -2.27
CA ARG A 87 -10.41 17.28 -1.30
C ARG A 87 -10.08 16.19 -0.30
N LEU A 88 -10.69 16.19 0.84
CA LEU A 88 -10.77 14.99 1.65
C LEU A 88 -11.84 14.08 1.04
N ASN A 89 -11.44 12.88 0.64
CA ASN A 89 -12.38 11.94 0.07
C ASN A 89 -13.55 11.70 1.03
N PRO A 90 -14.79 11.57 0.50
CA PRO A 90 -15.96 11.30 1.31
C PRO A 90 -15.73 10.12 2.25
N ILE A 91 -16.35 10.18 3.42
CA ILE A 91 -16.29 9.08 4.37
C ILE A 91 -16.97 7.87 3.73
N TYR A 92 -16.17 6.86 3.37
CA TYR A 92 -16.70 5.51 3.22
C TYR A 92 -16.87 4.95 4.63
N PRO A 93 -18.07 4.58 5.07
CA PRO A 93 -18.35 4.37 6.50
C PRO A 93 -17.35 3.49 7.26
N PRO A 94 -16.84 2.37 6.71
CA PRO A 94 -15.89 1.54 7.43
C PRO A 94 -14.43 2.07 7.43
N MET A 95 -14.10 3.10 6.64
CA MET A 95 -12.73 3.61 6.56
C MET A 95 -12.46 4.72 7.58
N SER A 96 -11.47 4.52 8.43
CA SER A 96 -11.01 5.53 9.38
C SER A 96 -10.27 6.69 8.69
N LEU A 97 -10.35 7.89 9.23
CA LEU A 97 -9.61 9.04 8.71
C LEU A 97 -8.08 8.81 8.67
N PRO A 98 -7.44 8.24 9.74
CA PRO A 98 -6.00 7.99 9.70
C PRO A 98 -5.60 7.02 8.59
N GLY A 99 -6.35 5.96 8.35
CA GLY A 99 -6.04 4.97 7.31
C GLY A 99 -6.14 5.58 5.92
N ARG A 100 -7.29 6.15 5.59
CA ARG A 100 -7.58 6.62 4.23
C ARG A 100 -6.85 7.90 3.83
N SER A 101 -6.69 8.88 4.76
CA SER A 101 -6.22 10.24 4.44
C SER A 101 -5.03 10.69 5.30
N GLY A 102 -4.62 9.93 6.32
CA GLY A 102 -3.51 10.25 7.20
C GLY A 102 -2.16 9.85 6.64
N PHE A 103 -1.12 10.47 7.16
CA PHE A 103 0.27 10.04 6.99
C PHE A 103 0.75 9.38 8.28
N THR A 104 1.57 8.35 8.17
CA THR A 104 2.20 7.69 9.33
C THR A 104 3.71 7.78 9.26
N LEU A 105 4.33 8.31 10.31
CA LEU A 105 5.78 8.36 10.47
C LEU A 105 6.23 7.23 11.39
N LEU A 106 7.12 6.39 10.88
CA LEU A 106 7.83 5.37 11.65
C LEU A 106 9.30 5.72 11.74
N GLU A 107 9.92 5.37 12.86
CA GLU A 107 11.37 5.33 13.01
C GLU A 107 11.86 3.89 12.81
N GLU A 108 12.87 3.73 11.97
CA GLU A 108 13.55 2.47 11.74
C GLU A 108 14.72 2.31 12.74
N THR A 109 14.73 1.21 13.47
CA THR A 109 15.77 0.87 14.45
C THR A 109 16.20 -0.58 14.29
N ASP A 110 17.27 -1.00 14.96
CA ASP A 110 17.73 -2.40 15.01
C ASP A 110 16.69 -3.36 15.62
N ARG A 111 15.68 -2.83 16.32
CA ARG A 111 14.57 -3.62 16.91
C ARG A 111 13.30 -3.61 16.08
N GLY A 112 13.34 -3.03 14.87
CA GLY A 112 12.21 -2.87 13.96
C GLY A 112 11.70 -1.44 13.90
N TYR A 113 10.44 -1.28 13.49
CA TYR A 113 9.80 0.01 13.24
C TYR A 113 8.98 0.47 14.43
N PHE A 114 9.20 1.71 14.87
CA PHE A 114 8.44 2.33 15.95
C PHE A 114 7.58 3.47 15.41
N HIS A 115 6.30 3.44 15.71
CA HIS A 115 5.40 4.54 15.40
C HIS A 115 5.82 5.81 16.14
N ARG A 116 5.96 6.93 15.41
CA ARG A 116 6.33 8.22 15.96
C ARG A 116 5.20 9.24 15.86
N ALA A 117 4.53 9.30 14.73
CA ALA A 117 3.43 10.24 14.53
C ALA A 117 2.41 9.72 13.52
N SER A 118 1.17 10.20 13.68
CA SER A 118 0.14 10.15 12.65
C SER A 118 -0.31 11.58 12.38
N PHE A 119 -0.19 12.03 11.12
CA PHE A 119 -0.61 13.36 10.71
C PHE A 119 -1.98 13.24 10.04
N LEU A 120 -2.99 13.82 10.70
CA LEU A 120 -4.39 13.69 10.28
C LEU A 120 -4.86 15.00 9.64
N PRO A 121 -5.43 14.96 8.42
CA PRO A 121 -5.92 16.13 7.76
C PRO A 121 -7.25 16.60 8.37
N PRO A 122 -7.33 17.78 9.02
CA PRO A 122 -8.61 18.36 9.43
C PRO A 122 -9.36 19.00 8.26
N LYS A 123 -8.63 19.32 7.18
CA LYS A 123 -9.11 19.95 5.93
C LYS A 123 -8.13 19.62 4.80
N PRO A 124 -8.49 19.87 3.51
CA PRO A 124 -7.64 19.56 2.36
C PRO A 124 -6.24 20.19 2.39
N GLU A 125 -6.13 21.39 2.94
CA GLU A 125 -4.86 22.07 3.19
C GLU A 125 -4.60 22.12 4.69
N PHE A 126 -3.49 21.55 5.13
CA PHE A 126 -3.16 21.54 6.56
C PHE A 126 -1.66 21.55 6.81
N THR A 127 -1.29 22.03 7.99
CA THR A 127 0.05 21.89 8.54
C THR A 127 -0.07 21.20 9.90
N ALA A 128 0.76 20.20 10.13
CA ALA A 128 0.82 19.48 11.39
C ALA A 128 2.28 19.21 11.75
N ALA A 129 2.59 19.24 13.05
CA ALA A 129 3.93 19.00 13.55
C ALA A 129 3.92 17.91 14.63
N SER A 130 5.07 17.27 14.81
CA SER A 130 5.29 16.27 15.87
C SER A 130 6.71 16.36 16.38
N ASP A 131 6.89 16.12 17.67
CA ASP A 131 8.20 15.95 18.27
C ASP A 131 8.82 14.61 17.86
N LEU A 132 10.14 14.60 17.67
CA LEU A 132 10.95 13.45 17.35
C LEU A 132 11.89 13.14 18.52
N PRO A 133 11.52 12.24 19.42
CA PRO A 133 12.34 11.90 20.57
C PRO A 133 13.61 11.17 20.18
N GLY A 134 14.67 11.32 20.97
CA GLY A 134 15.96 10.62 20.75
C GLY A 134 17.08 11.58 20.37
N GLU A 135 18.31 11.06 20.25
CA GLU A 135 19.52 11.81 19.97
C GLU A 135 20.21 11.30 18.69
N GLY A 136 20.97 12.17 18.04
CA GLY A 136 21.74 11.85 16.84
C GLY A 136 20.91 11.59 15.60
N MET A 137 21.57 11.11 14.54
CA MET A 137 20.96 10.78 13.26
C MET A 137 20.07 9.53 13.38
N ARG A 138 18.81 9.64 12.97
CA ARG A 138 17.81 8.57 13.05
C ARG A 138 17.11 8.41 11.71
N LYS A 139 16.79 7.18 11.37
CA LYS A 139 16.14 6.85 10.11
C LYS A 139 14.63 6.84 10.26
N TYR A 140 13.96 7.47 9.32
CA TYR A 140 12.51 7.58 9.29
C TYR A 140 11.93 7.14 7.95
N ILE A 141 10.68 6.67 8.02
CA ILE A 141 9.85 6.41 6.86
C ILE A 141 8.46 7.01 7.08
N LEU A 142 8.04 7.84 6.13
CA LEU A 142 6.70 8.43 6.10
C LEU A 142 5.85 7.68 5.07
N PHE A 143 4.78 7.03 5.53
CA PHE A 143 3.79 6.39 4.67
C PHE A 143 2.71 7.39 4.27
N PHE A 144 2.35 7.38 3.00
CA PHE A 144 1.33 8.22 2.40
C PHE A 144 -0.08 7.62 2.57
N PRO A 145 -1.15 8.45 2.46
CA PRO A 145 -2.54 8.02 2.53
C PRO A 145 -2.88 6.88 1.55
N THR A 146 -3.78 5.97 1.95
CA THR A 146 -4.21 4.88 1.06
C THR A 146 -5.33 5.27 0.11
N TYR A 147 -6.19 6.24 0.47
CA TYR A 147 -7.39 6.64 -0.30
C TYR A 147 -7.53 8.14 -0.52
N ASN A 148 -6.46 8.89 -0.44
CA ASN A 148 -6.50 10.33 -0.71
C ASN A 148 -5.40 10.72 -1.70
N ASP A 149 -5.68 11.71 -2.53
CA ASP A 149 -4.69 12.35 -3.37
C ASP A 149 -3.75 13.23 -2.52
N VAL A 150 -2.56 13.47 -3.03
CA VAL A 150 -1.62 14.47 -2.52
C VAL A 150 -1.13 15.31 -3.69
N ARG A 151 -1.43 16.62 -3.65
CA ARG A 151 -0.99 17.56 -4.67
C ARG A 151 0.36 18.17 -4.34
N SER A 152 0.57 18.48 -3.08
CA SER A 152 1.87 18.92 -2.59
C SER A 152 2.14 18.42 -1.19
N LEU A 153 3.41 18.15 -0.93
CA LEU A 153 3.93 17.80 0.39
C LEU A 153 5.19 18.61 0.62
N LYS A 154 5.21 19.39 1.71
CA LYS A 154 6.42 19.98 2.24
C LYS A 154 6.75 19.40 3.59
N ILE A 155 8.02 19.18 3.83
CA ILE A 155 8.53 18.72 5.12
C ILE A 155 9.44 19.79 5.69
N GLY A 156 9.15 20.21 6.91
CA GLY A 156 9.91 21.21 7.65
C GLY A 156 10.65 20.60 8.84
N PHE A 157 11.87 21.07 9.05
CA PHE A 157 12.67 20.75 10.23
C PHE A 157 13.24 22.04 10.83
N PRO A 158 13.51 22.09 12.16
CA PRO A 158 14.20 23.22 12.78
C PRO A 158 15.49 23.57 12.04
N GLU A 159 15.78 24.86 11.89
CA GLU A 159 17.02 25.31 11.24
C GLU A 159 18.26 24.73 11.92
N GLY A 160 19.27 24.39 11.11
CA GLY A 160 20.54 23.83 11.58
C GLY A 160 20.51 22.31 11.78
N THR A 161 19.38 21.63 11.50
CA THR A 161 19.34 20.18 11.50
C THR A 161 19.88 19.58 10.21
N THR A 162 20.43 18.37 10.28
CA THR A 162 20.88 17.60 9.13
C THR A 162 19.74 16.75 8.59
N VAL A 163 19.56 16.75 7.26
CA VAL A 163 18.58 15.90 6.57
C VAL A 163 19.26 15.24 5.39
N GLU A 164 19.17 13.92 5.29
CA GLU A 164 19.79 13.12 4.24
C GLU A 164 18.85 12.05 3.72
N ALA A 165 18.92 11.75 2.42
CA ALA A 165 18.16 10.65 1.84
C ALA A 165 18.59 9.30 2.44
N SER A 166 17.63 8.50 2.87
CA SER A 166 17.88 7.13 3.33
C SER A 166 17.53 6.14 2.23
N LYS A 167 18.49 5.30 1.84
CA LYS A 167 18.26 4.26 0.83
C LYS A 167 17.23 3.23 1.30
N PRO A 168 16.53 2.55 0.37
CA PRO A 168 15.77 1.35 0.70
C PRO A 168 16.65 0.35 1.47
N LEU A 169 16.04 -0.47 2.32
CA LEU A 169 16.79 -1.44 3.14
C LEU A 169 17.51 -2.49 2.30
N ARG A 170 16.87 -2.91 1.22
CA ARG A 170 17.39 -3.95 0.31
C ARG A 170 17.35 -3.47 -1.15
N PRO A 171 18.17 -2.47 -1.51
CA PRO A 171 18.16 -1.88 -2.86
C PRO A 171 18.67 -2.85 -3.94
N GLU A 172 19.33 -3.93 -3.56
CA GLU A 172 19.80 -4.99 -4.46
C GLU A 172 18.68 -5.94 -4.90
N VAL A 173 17.53 -5.95 -4.21
CA VAL A 173 16.37 -6.79 -4.53
C VAL A 173 15.33 -5.97 -5.29
N LYS A 174 14.85 -6.51 -6.41
CA LYS A 174 13.77 -5.89 -7.17
C LYS A 174 12.50 -5.78 -6.32
N PRO A 175 11.66 -4.75 -6.52
CA PRO A 175 10.45 -4.58 -5.74
C PRO A 175 9.44 -5.71 -5.98
N ILE A 176 8.56 -5.94 -5.01
CA ILE A 176 7.37 -6.78 -5.19
C ILE A 176 6.31 -5.95 -5.89
N LEU A 177 5.72 -6.49 -6.96
CA LEU A 177 4.61 -5.86 -7.67
C LEU A 177 3.28 -6.45 -7.16
N TYR A 178 2.36 -5.60 -6.73
CA TYR A 178 1.01 -5.98 -6.33
C TYR A 178 -0.01 -5.35 -7.27
N TYR A 179 -0.91 -6.17 -7.82
CA TYR A 179 -2.07 -5.72 -8.58
C TYR A 179 -3.33 -6.32 -7.97
N GLY A 180 -4.30 -5.48 -7.61
CA GLY A 180 -5.48 -6.00 -6.94
C GLY A 180 -6.58 -4.99 -6.67
N SER A 181 -7.45 -5.39 -5.76
CA SER A 181 -8.70 -4.72 -5.40
C SER A 181 -8.51 -3.58 -4.39
N SER A 182 -9.62 -3.21 -3.71
CA SER A 182 -9.61 -2.35 -2.54
C SER A 182 -8.79 -2.91 -1.37
N ILE A 183 -8.63 -4.23 -1.30
CA ILE A 183 -7.82 -4.89 -0.28
C ILE A 183 -6.35 -4.56 -0.52
N THR A 184 -5.86 -4.75 -1.74
CA THR A 184 -4.50 -4.35 -2.14
C THR A 184 -4.29 -2.83 -1.99
N GLN A 185 -5.30 -2.00 -2.31
CA GLN A 185 -5.20 -0.56 -2.06
C GLN A 185 -5.11 -0.21 -0.56
N GLY A 186 -5.46 -1.12 0.35
CA GLY A 186 -5.40 -0.93 1.80
C GLY A 186 -6.70 -0.39 2.40
N GLY A 187 -7.84 -0.75 1.81
CA GLY A 187 -9.15 -0.36 2.32
C GLY A 187 -9.40 -0.87 3.73
N CYS A 188 -9.84 0.04 4.62
CA CYS A 188 -10.20 -0.20 6.03
C CYS A 188 -9.03 -0.48 7.00
N THR A 189 -7.79 -0.31 6.57
CA THR A 189 -6.65 -0.23 7.50
C THR A 189 -6.81 0.98 8.44
N SER A 190 -6.34 0.86 9.67
CA SER A 190 -6.37 1.99 10.62
C SER A 190 -5.32 3.06 10.32
N ARG A 191 -4.20 2.67 9.65
CA ARG A 191 -3.10 3.54 9.25
C ARG A 191 -2.46 3.01 7.95
N PRO A 192 -1.85 3.87 7.11
CA PRO A 192 -1.23 3.46 5.85
C PRO A 192 -0.16 2.37 5.96
N ASP A 193 0.54 2.33 7.10
CA ASP A 193 1.58 1.33 7.37
C ASP A 193 1.04 -0.05 7.82
N ASN A 194 -0.29 -0.23 7.92
CA ASN A 194 -0.94 -1.47 8.34
C ASN A 194 -1.62 -2.23 7.19
N THR A 195 -1.32 -1.92 5.93
CA THR A 195 -1.69 -2.77 4.80
C THR A 195 -0.84 -4.04 4.79
N TYR A 196 -1.28 -5.12 4.11
CA TYR A 196 -0.52 -6.37 4.11
C TYR A 196 0.85 -6.22 3.44
N GLU A 197 0.97 -5.41 2.40
CA GLU A 197 2.24 -5.10 1.74
C GLU A 197 3.18 -4.32 2.67
N SER A 198 2.61 -3.37 3.43
CA SER A 198 3.38 -2.58 4.39
C SER A 198 3.89 -3.43 5.56
N PHE A 199 3.12 -4.43 6.02
CA PHE A 199 3.61 -5.40 7.00
C PHE A 199 4.76 -6.24 6.43
N ILE A 200 4.61 -6.78 5.21
CA ILE A 200 5.65 -7.56 4.54
C ILE A 200 6.91 -6.73 4.37
N TYR A 201 6.78 -5.48 3.90
CA TYR A 201 7.90 -4.54 3.79
C TYR A 201 8.62 -4.33 5.13
N LYS A 202 7.87 -4.15 6.23
CA LYS A 202 8.45 -4.00 7.57
C LYS A 202 9.18 -5.25 8.06
N TRP A 203 8.85 -6.43 7.55
CA TRP A 203 9.49 -7.70 7.95
C TRP A 203 10.71 -8.03 7.12
N ASN A 204 10.70 -7.77 5.81
CA ASN A 204 11.77 -8.18 4.91
C ASN A 204 12.59 -7.04 4.30
N GLY A 205 12.13 -5.79 4.39
CA GLY A 205 12.81 -4.61 3.85
C GLY A 205 12.83 -4.51 2.33
N ILE A 206 12.14 -5.41 1.61
CA ILE A 206 12.05 -5.40 0.15
C ILE A 206 10.99 -4.38 -0.28
N ASP A 207 11.39 -3.47 -1.17
CA ASP A 207 10.50 -2.42 -1.66
C ASP A 207 9.32 -3.00 -2.45
N PHE A 208 8.24 -2.24 -2.60
CA PHE A 208 7.05 -2.72 -3.31
C PHE A 208 6.35 -1.61 -4.10
N ILE A 209 5.58 -2.04 -5.11
CA ILE A 209 4.72 -1.19 -5.94
C ILE A 209 3.28 -1.67 -5.73
N ASN A 210 2.42 -0.77 -5.27
CA ASN A 210 1.01 -1.05 -5.02
C ASN A 210 0.15 -0.50 -6.16
N LEU A 211 -0.39 -1.39 -6.98
CA LEU A 211 -1.35 -1.11 -8.04
C LEU A 211 -2.72 -1.74 -7.70
N GLY A 212 -3.15 -1.55 -6.45
CA GLY A 212 -4.51 -1.84 -6.01
C GLY A 212 -5.46 -0.72 -6.44
N PHE A 213 -6.52 -1.06 -7.17
CA PHE A 213 -7.51 -0.11 -7.67
C PHE A 213 -8.90 -0.47 -7.16
N SER A 214 -9.29 0.16 -6.05
CA SER A 214 -10.55 -0.09 -5.34
C SER A 214 -11.75 -0.08 -6.28
N GLY A 215 -12.48 -1.18 -6.35
CA GLY A 215 -13.68 -1.34 -7.21
C GLY A 215 -13.39 -1.35 -8.72
N SER A 216 -12.13 -1.23 -9.16
CA SER A 216 -11.79 -0.91 -10.55
C SER A 216 -10.68 -1.75 -11.16
N ALA A 217 -10.08 -2.68 -10.41
CA ALA A 217 -9.15 -3.65 -10.96
C ALA A 217 -9.93 -4.75 -11.71
N LEU A 218 -9.97 -4.65 -13.03
CA LEU A 218 -10.75 -5.54 -13.90
C LEU A 218 -9.89 -6.30 -14.92
N ALA A 219 -8.55 -6.08 -14.88
CA ALA A 219 -7.54 -6.69 -15.75
C ALA A 219 -7.81 -6.50 -17.25
N GLU A 220 -8.20 -5.28 -17.64
CA GLU A 220 -8.29 -4.89 -19.05
C GLU A 220 -6.93 -5.04 -19.74
N GLU A 221 -6.95 -5.09 -21.06
CA GLU A 221 -5.73 -5.28 -21.85
C GLU A 221 -4.67 -4.21 -21.57
N THR A 222 -5.08 -2.94 -21.52
CA THR A 222 -4.18 -1.81 -21.27
C THR A 222 -3.44 -1.93 -19.93
N ILE A 223 -4.14 -2.29 -18.84
CA ILE A 223 -3.46 -2.48 -17.55
C ILE A 223 -2.57 -3.74 -17.56
N SER A 224 -3.00 -4.80 -18.23
CA SER A 224 -2.22 -6.03 -18.36
C SER A 224 -0.91 -5.79 -19.12
N GLU A 225 -0.94 -4.96 -20.18
CA GLU A 225 0.25 -4.52 -20.90
C GLU A 225 1.17 -3.67 -20.03
N TYR A 226 0.62 -2.74 -19.27
CA TYR A 226 1.40 -1.91 -18.37
C TYR A 226 2.07 -2.74 -17.26
N LEU A 227 1.35 -3.67 -16.65
CA LEU A 227 1.90 -4.59 -15.65
C LEU A 227 3.06 -5.42 -16.19
N ALA A 228 2.98 -5.85 -17.45
CA ALA A 228 4.05 -6.60 -18.11
C ALA A 228 5.31 -5.77 -18.41
N THR A 229 5.30 -4.44 -18.24
CA THR A 229 6.50 -3.59 -18.37
C THR A 229 7.38 -3.58 -17.12
N PHE A 230 6.88 -4.03 -15.98
CA PHE A 230 7.65 -4.09 -14.73
C PHE A 230 8.56 -5.33 -14.71
N ASP A 231 9.67 -5.20 -13.99
CA ASP A 231 10.60 -6.30 -13.73
C ASP A 231 10.70 -6.52 -12.20
N PRO A 232 9.66 -7.14 -11.58
CA PRO A 232 9.62 -7.33 -10.13
C PRO A 232 10.35 -8.60 -9.68
N SER A 233 10.59 -8.71 -8.36
CA SER A 233 11.05 -9.96 -7.74
C SER A 233 9.94 -11.02 -7.68
N VAL A 234 8.70 -10.59 -7.55
CA VAL A 234 7.49 -11.42 -7.63
C VAL A 234 6.30 -10.55 -8.03
N PHE A 235 5.37 -11.11 -8.79
CA PHE A 235 4.09 -10.47 -9.12
C PHE A 235 2.95 -11.13 -8.33
N VAL A 236 2.27 -10.35 -7.48
CA VAL A 236 1.14 -10.77 -6.64
C VAL A 236 -0.15 -10.23 -7.22
N VAL A 237 -1.17 -11.09 -7.38
CA VAL A 237 -2.44 -10.76 -8.04
C VAL A 237 -3.61 -11.15 -7.14
N ASP A 238 -4.47 -10.18 -6.76
CA ASP A 238 -5.66 -10.38 -5.90
C ASP A 238 -6.86 -9.50 -6.29
N TYR A 239 -7.31 -9.51 -7.53
CA TYR A 239 -8.37 -8.59 -8.00
C TYR A 239 -9.76 -9.22 -8.18
N ASP A 240 -9.93 -10.49 -7.89
CA ASP A 240 -11.19 -11.24 -8.14
C ASP A 240 -12.43 -10.60 -7.50
N HIS A 241 -12.28 -9.93 -6.34
CA HIS A 241 -13.32 -9.17 -5.67
C HIS A 241 -13.98 -8.07 -6.52
N ASN A 242 -13.20 -7.42 -7.39
CA ASN A 242 -13.68 -6.29 -8.17
C ASN A 242 -14.47 -6.71 -9.41
N THR A 243 -14.31 -7.95 -9.87
CA THR A 243 -14.97 -8.39 -11.11
C THR A 243 -16.48 -8.47 -10.95
N PRO A 244 -17.26 -8.06 -11.96
CA PRO A 244 -18.71 -8.05 -11.85
C PRO A 244 -19.31 -9.45 -11.68
N ASN A 245 -18.69 -10.46 -12.29
CA ASN A 245 -19.12 -11.85 -12.23
C ASN A 245 -17.96 -12.81 -12.53
N PRO A 246 -18.10 -14.13 -12.28
CA PRO A 246 -17.08 -15.13 -12.58
C PRO A 246 -16.74 -15.26 -14.06
N GLU A 247 -17.68 -14.97 -14.96
CA GLU A 247 -17.47 -15.00 -16.41
C GLU A 247 -16.46 -13.92 -16.85
N HIS A 248 -16.59 -12.71 -16.33
CA HIS A 248 -15.62 -11.63 -16.56
C HIS A 248 -14.24 -12.03 -16.01
N LEU A 249 -14.19 -12.56 -14.78
CA LEU A 249 -12.92 -13.01 -14.19
C LEU A 249 -12.25 -14.09 -15.04
N ARG A 250 -13.03 -15.09 -15.53
CA ARG A 250 -12.52 -16.15 -16.41
C ARG A 250 -11.99 -15.59 -17.73
N ALA A 251 -12.65 -14.54 -18.26
CA ALA A 251 -12.21 -13.89 -19.48
C ALA A 251 -10.93 -13.05 -19.31
N THR A 252 -10.57 -12.64 -18.10
CA THR A 252 -9.47 -11.70 -17.86
C THR A 252 -8.31 -12.28 -17.06
N HIS A 253 -8.56 -13.24 -16.15
CA HIS A 253 -7.53 -13.68 -15.18
C HIS A 253 -6.41 -14.48 -15.83
N TYR A 254 -6.76 -15.49 -16.64
CA TYR A 254 -5.74 -16.24 -17.37
C TYR A 254 -5.04 -15.37 -18.45
N PRO A 255 -5.71 -14.52 -19.23
CA PRO A 255 -5.04 -13.58 -20.14
C PRO A 255 -4.04 -12.63 -19.45
N LEU A 256 -4.38 -12.07 -18.28
CA LEU A 256 -3.44 -11.27 -17.47
C LEU A 256 -2.21 -12.09 -17.08
N TYR A 257 -2.44 -13.28 -16.49
CA TYR A 257 -1.36 -14.21 -16.14
C TYR A 257 -0.46 -14.48 -17.36
N LYS A 258 -1.06 -14.87 -18.48
CA LYS A 258 -0.32 -15.26 -19.70
C LYS A 258 0.48 -14.10 -20.27
N LYS A 259 -0.09 -12.88 -20.34
CA LYS A 259 0.60 -11.69 -20.83
C LYS A 259 1.83 -11.36 -19.99
N PHE A 260 1.71 -11.41 -18.67
CA PHE A 260 2.84 -11.19 -17.77
C PHE A 260 3.89 -12.31 -17.90
N ARG A 261 3.47 -13.58 -17.92
CA ARG A 261 4.37 -14.74 -18.04
C ARG A 261 5.14 -14.72 -19.35
N ASP A 262 4.53 -14.30 -20.48
CA ASP A 262 5.21 -14.21 -21.78
C ASP A 262 6.32 -13.13 -21.78
N ALA A 263 6.13 -12.05 -21.03
CA ALA A 263 7.15 -11.01 -20.86
C ALA A 263 8.23 -11.41 -19.84
N HIS A 264 7.87 -12.20 -18.82
CA HIS A 264 8.72 -12.57 -17.70
C HIS A 264 8.67 -14.08 -17.43
N PRO A 265 9.36 -14.89 -18.24
CA PRO A 265 9.27 -16.37 -18.17
C PRO A 265 9.64 -16.96 -16.81
N ASP A 266 10.57 -16.34 -16.09
CA ASP A 266 11.13 -16.86 -14.86
C ASP A 266 10.63 -16.16 -13.57
N THR A 267 9.96 -15.01 -13.68
CA THR A 267 9.51 -14.25 -12.51
C THR A 267 8.38 -15.00 -11.79
N PRO A 268 8.49 -15.26 -10.50
CA PRO A 268 7.41 -15.87 -9.73
C PRO A 268 6.12 -15.06 -9.79
N MET A 269 4.98 -15.74 -9.94
CA MET A 269 3.65 -15.16 -9.85
C MET A 269 2.87 -15.81 -8.70
N LEU A 270 2.30 -15.02 -7.82
CA LEU A 270 1.46 -15.46 -6.72
C LEU A 270 0.02 -15.01 -6.96
N LEU A 271 -0.86 -15.96 -7.26
CA LEU A 271 -2.29 -15.75 -7.44
C LEU A 271 -2.99 -15.96 -6.10
N ILE A 272 -3.84 -15.02 -5.71
CA ILE A 272 -4.56 -15.07 -4.43
C ILE A 272 -6.05 -14.90 -4.72
N SER A 273 -6.88 -15.82 -4.23
CA SER A 273 -8.32 -15.58 -4.23
C SER A 273 -8.73 -14.78 -3.00
N ALA A 274 -9.85 -14.08 -3.12
CA ALA A 274 -10.38 -13.21 -2.09
C ALA A 274 -10.50 -13.91 -0.72
N PRO A 275 -10.22 -13.18 0.38
CA PRO A 275 -10.38 -13.71 1.72
C PRO A 275 -11.80 -14.23 1.92
N GLU A 276 -11.93 -15.50 2.33
CA GLU A 276 -13.21 -16.04 2.75
C GLU A 276 -13.50 -15.57 4.18
N ASN A 277 -14.68 -15.02 4.37
CA ASN A 277 -15.26 -14.74 5.67
C ASN A 277 -16.44 -15.69 5.93
N ASP A 278 -17.01 -15.65 7.14
CA ASP A 278 -18.09 -16.57 7.56
C ASP A 278 -19.39 -16.46 6.74
N GLY A 279 -19.47 -15.54 5.80
CA GLY A 279 -20.56 -15.38 4.86
C GLY A 279 -20.27 -16.08 3.53
N GLU A 280 -20.18 -17.41 3.52
CA GLU A 280 -20.01 -18.19 2.28
C GLU A 280 -21.16 -17.91 1.30
N THR A 281 -20.96 -16.94 0.42
CA THR A 281 -21.85 -16.77 -0.70
C THR A 281 -21.28 -17.51 -1.90
N LYS A 282 -22.13 -18.24 -2.62
CA LYS A 282 -21.77 -18.90 -3.89
C LYS A 282 -20.94 -17.99 -4.84
N LYS A 283 -21.21 -16.69 -4.80
CA LYS A 283 -20.50 -15.66 -5.54
C LYS A 283 -18.97 -15.66 -5.29
N TRP A 284 -18.52 -15.84 -4.05
CA TRP A 284 -17.10 -15.83 -3.71
C TRP A 284 -16.43 -17.14 -4.07
N LEU A 285 -17.11 -18.25 -3.83
CA LEU A 285 -16.62 -19.59 -4.19
C LEU A 285 -16.43 -19.73 -5.70
N ASP A 286 -17.38 -19.23 -6.50
CA ASP A 286 -17.29 -19.26 -7.97
C ASP A 286 -16.09 -18.43 -8.49
N ARG A 287 -15.74 -17.31 -7.85
CA ARG A 287 -14.56 -16.51 -8.22
C ARG A 287 -13.26 -17.19 -7.80
N ALA A 288 -13.18 -17.70 -6.58
CA ALA A 288 -12.03 -18.44 -6.09
C ALA A 288 -11.71 -19.65 -6.99
N ALA A 289 -12.78 -20.32 -7.47
CA ALA A 289 -12.62 -21.42 -8.46
C ALA A 289 -11.93 -20.94 -9.75
N VAL A 290 -12.29 -19.75 -10.27
CA VAL A 290 -11.66 -19.21 -11.50
C VAL A 290 -10.18 -18.87 -11.28
N VAL A 291 -9.81 -18.31 -10.13
CA VAL A 291 -8.39 -18.05 -9.80
C VAL A 291 -7.61 -19.37 -9.75
N ARG A 292 -8.20 -20.40 -9.12
CA ARG A 292 -7.63 -21.76 -9.08
C ARG A 292 -7.53 -22.38 -10.46
N GLU A 293 -8.56 -22.26 -11.33
CA GLU A 293 -8.51 -22.72 -12.73
C GLU A 293 -7.32 -22.13 -13.49
N THR A 294 -7.02 -20.83 -13.28
CA THR A 294 -5.83 -20.19 -13.89
C THR A 294 -4.53 -20.84 -13.39
N TYR A 295 -4.40 -21.06 -12.08
CA TYR A 295 -3.23 -21.70 -11.49
C TYR A 295 -3.05 -23.13 -12.05
N GLU A 296 -4.10 -23.95 -12.01
CA GLU A 296 -4.06 -25.35 -12.46
C GLU A 296 -3.72 -25.45 -13.95
N ARG A 297 -4.27 -24.54 -14.77
CA ARG A 297 -3.95 -24.45 -16.19
C ARG A 297 -2.48 -24.09 -16.41
N ALA A 298 -1.95 -23.10 -15.69
CA ALA A 298 -0.56 -22.71 -15.77
C ALA A 298 0.39 -23.89 -15.44
N ILE A 299 0.10 -24.63 -14.37
CA ILE A 299 0.84 -25.84 -14.00
C ILE A 299 0.75 -26.91 -15.09
N ALA A 300 -0.44 -27.14 -15.66
CA ALA A 300 -0.64 -28.12 -16.74
C ALA A 300 0.13 -27.74 -18.03
N GLU A 301 0.33 -26.45 -18.28
CA GLU A 301 1.14 -25.92 -19.38
C GLU A 301 2.65 -25.92 -19.07
N GLY A 302 3.06 -26.37 -17.88
CA GLY A 302 4.46 -26.57 -17.46
C GLY A 302 5.10 -25.41 -16.73
N ASP A 303 4.34 -24.38 -16.31
CA ASP A 303 4.87 -23.30 -15.48
C ASP A 303 5.25 -23.82 -14.08
N LYS A 304 6.49 -23.57 -13.66
CA LYS A 304 7.03 -23.96 -12.36
C LYS A 304 7.13 -22.79 -11.40
N ASN A 305 6.85 -21.58 -11.85
CA ASN A 305 7.02 -20.33 -11.13
C ASN A 305 5.68 -19.64 -10.86
N VAL A 306 4.57 -20.38 -10.90
CA VAL A 306 3.23 -19.92 -10.49
C VAL A 306 2.83 -20.58 -9.17
N TYR A 307 2.24 -19.80 -8.28
CA TYR A 307 1.86 -20.19 -6.93
C TYR A 307 0.44 -19.71 -6.65
N PHE A 308 -0.23 -20.35 -5.69
CA PHE A 308 -1.60 -20.00 -5.35
C PHE A 308 -1.79 -20.00 -3.82
N ILE A 309 -2.57 -19.03 -3.33
CA ILE A 309 -3.13 -19.02 -1.98
C ILE A 309 -4.65 -19.02 -2.12
N ASP A 310 -5.31 -20.01 -1.51
CA ASP A 310 -6.76 -20.02 -1.36
C ASP A 310 -7.16 -18.99 -0.29
N GLY A 311 -8.12 -18.13 -0.61
CA GLY A 311 -8.64 -17.12 0.31
C GLY A 311 -9.15 -17.69 1.64
N LYS A 312 -9.55 -18.96 1.66
CA LYS A 312 -9.91 -19.71 2.88
C LYS A 312 -8.81 -19.78 3.91
N GLU A 313 -7.55 -19.72 3.46
CA GLU A 313 -6.38 -19.85 4.31
C GLU A 313 -5.93 -18.52 4.94
N LEU A 314 -6.44 -17.38 4.44
CA LEU A 314 -5.93 -16.06 4.82
C LEU A 314 -6.23 -15.68 6.27
N PHE A 315 -7.38 -16.12 6.78
CA PHE A 315 -7.82 -15.87 8.17
C PHE A 315 -7.88 -17.16 9.01
N GLU A 316 -7.12 -18.17 8.62
CA GLU A 316 -7.08 -19.45 9.30
C GLU A 316 -6.58 -19.32 10.75
N GLY A 317 -7.21 -20.04 11.66
CA GLY A 317 -6.79 -20.16 13.07
C GLY A 317 -7.28 -19.03 14.00
N VAL A 318 -8.10 -18.08 13.50
CA VAL A 318 -8.74 -17.02 14.29
C VAL A 318 -10.23 -16.92 13.99
N ASP A 319 -10.95 -16.18 14.82
CA ASP A 319 -12.33 -15.78 14.58
C ASP A 319 -12.37 -14.89 13.32
N ARG A 320 -12.82 -15.45 12.19
CA ARG A 320 -12.86 -14.77 10.89
C ARG A 320 -13.73 -13.52 10.89
N GLY A 321 -14.83 -13.55 11.65
CA GLY A 321 -15.70 -12.39 11.80
C GLY A 321 -15.01 -11.17 12.40
N SER A 322 -13.93 -11.39 13.16
CA SER A 322 -13.11 -10.30 13.72
C SER A 322 -12.05 -9.75 12.75
N CYS A 323 -11.87 -10.35 11.58
CA CYS A 323 -10.82 -9.97 10.62
C CYS A 323 -11.26 -8.91 9.62
N THR A 324 -12.56 -8.65 9.49
CA THR A 324 -13.11 -7.70 8.52
C THR A 324 -14.02 -6.68 9.19
N VAL A 325 -14.27 -5.56 8.51
CA VAL A 325 -15.14 -4.47 8.99
C VAL A 325 -16.56 -4.54 8.40
N ASP A 326 -16.73 -5.22 7.24
CA ASP A 326 -17.95 -5.23 6.45
C ASP A 326 -18.16 -6.56 5.69
N LEU A 327 -17.64 -7.66 6.20
CA LEU A 327 -17.63 -8.99 5.60
C LEU A 327 -16.76 -9.11 4.32
N SER A 328 -15.98 -8.08 3.98
CA SER A 328 -15.13 -8.05 2.78
C SER A 328 -13.75 -7.47 3.07
N HIS A 329 -13.72 -6.23 3.58
CA HIS A 329 -12.46 -5.52 3.77
C HIS A 329 -11.80 -5.88 5.10
N PRO A 330 -10.52 -6.31 5.09
CA PRO A 330 -9.77 -6.58 6.30
C PRO A 330 -9.62 -5.32 7.16
N ASN A 331 -9.71 -5.49 8.48
CA ASN A 331 -9.15 -4.55 9.44
C ASN A 331 -7.67 -4.86 9.69
N ASP A 332 -7.03 -4.19 10.65
CA ASP A 332 -5.59 -4.41 10.93
C ASP A 332 -5.25 -5.87 11.31
N LEU A 333 -6.14 -6.57 12.03
CA LEU A 333 -5.97 -7.98 12.34
C LEU A 333 -6.00 -8.83 11.07
N GLY A 334 -7.00 -8.58 10.22
CA GLY A 334 -7.13 -9.27 8.93
C GLY A 334 -5.94 -9.00 8.02
N PHE A 335 -5.48 -7.75 7.90
CA PHE A 335 -4.29 -7.41 7.11
C PHE A 335 -3.02 -8.05 7.65
N TRP A 336 -2.87 -8.13 8.97
CA TRP A 336 -1.71 -8.79 9.58
C TRP A 336 -1.69 -10.30 9.30
N LEU A 337 -2.84 -10.98 9.39
CA LEU A 337 -2.95 -12.41 9.06
C LEU A 337 -2.72 -12.66 7.57
N PHE A 338 -3.33 -11.83 6.70
CA PHE A 338 -3.10 -11.84 5.26
C PHE A 338 -1.60 -11.71 4.96
N ALA A 339 -0.95 -10.71 5.55
CA ALA A 339 0.48 -10.50 5.41
C ALA A 339 1.30 -11.72 5.85
N LYS A 340 0.97 -12.34 6.98
CA LYS A 340 1.66 -13.55 7.47
C LYS A 340 1.56 -14.70 6.46
N LYS A 341 0.39 -14.93 5.88
CA LYS A 341 0.19 -16.00 4.92
C LYS A 341 0.95 -15.75 3.62
N VAL A 342 0.84 -14.51 3.08
CA VAL A 342 1.58 -14.11 1.87
C VAL A 342 3.08 -14.17 2.12
N TYR A 343 3.57 -13.62 3.23
CA TYR A 343 4.98 -13.64 3.57
C TYR A 343 5.55 -15.07 3.70
N ALA A 344 4.82 -15.97 4.35
CA ALA A 344 5.22 -17.37 4.43
C ALA A 344 5.34 -18.01 3.03
N LYS A 345 4.39 -17.70 2.11
CA LYS A 345 4.44 -18.18 0.73
C LYS A 345 5.60 -17.54 -0.05
N LEU A 346 5.88 -16.26 0.13
CA LEU A 346 7.04 -15.60 -0.49
C LEU A 346 8.36 -16.27 -0.07
N VAL A 347 8.52 -16.56 1.22
CA VAL A 347 9.72 -17.26 1.74
C VAL A 347 9.83 -18.71 1.22
N GLU A 348 8.69 -19.37 0.95
CA GLU A 348 8.65 -20.70 0.29
C GLU A 348 9.08 -20.59 -1.19
N ILE A 349 8.65 -19.52 -1.89
CA ILE A 349 9.01 -19.25 -3.28
C ILE A 349 10.52 -19.02 -3.41
N ASP A 350 11.08 -18.12 -2.61
CA ASP A 350 12.52 -17.84 -2.61
C ASP A 350 12.96 -17.36 -1.21
N PRO A 351 14.01 -17.97 -0.61
CA PRO A 351 14.59 -17.52 0.64
C PRO A 351 15.05 -16.06 0.66
N ILE A 352 15.21 -15.39 -0.50
CA ILE A 352 15.52 -13.96 -0.60
C ILE A 352 14.44 -13.09 0.09
N PHE A 353 13.22 -13.58 0.25
CA PHE A 353 12.14 -12.85 0.90
C PHE A 353 12.17 -12.89 2.44
N ARG A 354 13.16 -13.58 3.04
CA ARG A 354 13.36 -13.57 4.51
C ARG A 354 13.86 -12.24 5.03
#